data_8a6c70d99f0e14acd3e44f54b208bcc7
#
_entry.id   8a6c70d99f0e14acd3e44f54b208bcc7
#
_cell.length_a   1.000
_cell.length_b   1.000
_cell.length_c   1.000
_cell.angle_alpha   90.00
_cell.angle_beta   90.00
_cell.angle_gamma   90.00
#
_symmetry.space_group_name_H-M   'P 1'
#
loop_
_entity.id
_entity.type
_entity.pdbx_description
1 polymer ?
#
loop_
_entity_poly.entity_id
_entity_poly.type
_entity_poly.pdbx_seq_one_letter_code
_entity_poly.pdbx_strand_id
1 'polypeptide(L)'
;MLYTLLLPFRLLTIARVLRRYDALSAIEALGIFPTAVALLRRFSPRSRPGRPGQKLANALTELGPSFIKFGQFLATRADLIGEEMSADLSELQDRLQPFPFKDAKKTIEDELGRPLEELFSQFDEKPISAASIAQVHFAVTRETDPDVPAREVAVKVLRPGIEVAFERDLRLFYYLAYLVERTQPWTRRFRPVEVVRLFEATVRTEMDLRMEAAAASELGENFREDPNYHVPEIDWERTAQRVVTQTRLSGIRLDDREALLAAGHDLTEVLTKASEIFFNQVFRDGFFHGDQHPGNMFVLPDGSIGAVDFGVMGRLDHRTRTFLADMLLATLARDYERLAAVQVEAGYLPAGQPMDLYAQALRAVCEPIFGRPLAHISFARLLGQLFRLTESFNLSVQPQLVLLQKNMLMAEGVSRRLDPQLNIWMLAEPLITDWMRRHRGPEARTREAARQIIQGLERLPSTLEHMERIVREASEGGLRLHPETIAVFVDARRHAAISRRAYMLAGVALLIALVALLK
;
A
#
# COMPACT_ATOMS: atom_id res chain seq x y z
N MET A 1 2.60 -0.88 -33.75
CA MET A 1 1.48 -0.85 -34.71
C MET A 1 0.46 -1.97 -34.52
N LEU A 2 0.86 -3.25 -34.39
CA LEU A 2 -0.11 -4.37 -34.17
C LEU A 2 -0.98 -4.20 -32.89
N TYR A 3 -0.42 -3.66 -31.81
CA TYR A 3 -1.11 -3.51 -30.52
C TYR A 3 -2.22 -2.45 -30.51
N THR A 4 -2.13 -1.41 -31.33
CA THR A 4 -3.18 -0.39 -31.46
C THR A 4 -4.44 -0.96 -32.11
N LEU A 5 -4.30 -1.99 -32.95
CA LEU A 5 -5.41 -2.69 -33.58
C LEU A 5 -6.15 -3.65 -32.61
N LEU A 6 -5.49 -4.11 -31.53
CA LEU A 6 -6.08 -5.03 -30.55
C LEU A 6 -6.80 -4.29 -29.40
N LEU A 7 -6.54 -2.99 -29.23
CA LEU A 7 -7.16 -2.17 -28.17
C LEU A 7 -8.71 -2.19 -28.22
N PRO A 8 -9.36 -1.99 -29.40
CA PRO A 8 -10.82 -2.05 -29.50
C PRO A 8 -11.41 -3.40 -29.10
N PHE A 9 -10.75 -4.49 -29.46
CA PHE A 9 -11.21 -5.85 -29.10
C PHE A 9 -11.11 -6.08 -27.58
N ARG A 10 -10.04 -5.60 -26.94
CA ARG A 10 -9.90 -5.70 -25.49
C ARG A 10 -10.94 -4.85 -24.76
N LEU A 11 -11.20 -3.64 -25.23
CA LEU A 11 -12.27 -2.79 -24.70
C LEU A 11 -13.66 -3.43 -24.83
N LEU A 12 -13.95 -4.08 -25.96
CA LEU A 12 -15.19 -4.82 -26.17
C LEU A 12 -15.32 -6.00 -25.20
N THR A 13 -14.21 -6.72 -24.94
CA THR A 13 -14.18 -7.82 -23.97
C THR A 13 -14.48 -7.29 -22.56
N ILE A 14 -13.83 -6.21 -22.14
CA ILE A 14 -14.04 -5.57 -20.84
C ILE A 14 -15.49 -5.08 -20.72
N ALA A 15 -16.00 -4.38 -21.72
CA ALA A 15 -17.39 -3.90 -21.73
C ALA A 15 -18.39 -5.06 -21.62
N ARG A 16 -18.11 -6.19 -22.31
CA ARG A 16 -18.95 -7.41 -22.24
C ARG A 16 -18.93 -8.03 -20.84
N VAL A 17 -17.76 -8.14 -20.21
CA VAL A 17 -17.62 -8.70 -18.86
C VAL A 17 -18.28 -7.77 -17.84
N LEU A 18 -17.98 -6.47 -17.85
CA LEU A 18 -18.63 -5.49 -16.97
C LEU A 18 -20.16 -5.53 -17.08
N ARG A 19 -20.69 -5.65 -18.30
CA ARG A 19 -22.12 -5.80 -18.55
C ARG A 19 -22.66 -7.12 -18.00
N ARG A 20 -21.94 -8.25 -18.17
CA ARG A 20 -22.34 -9.58 -17.68
C ARG A 20 -22.51 -9.59 -16.17
N TYR A 21 -21.65 -8.91 -15.43
CA TYR A 21 -21.66 -8.84 -13.98
C TYR A 21 -22.48 -7.67 -13.43
N ASP A 22 -23.11 -6.84 -14.28
CA ASP A 22 -23.78 -5.59 -13.89
C ASP A 22 -22.84 -4.61 -13.15
N ALA A 23 -21.54 -4.72 -13.43
CA ALA A 23 -20.49 -3.90 -12.82
C ALA A 23 -20.44 -2.47 -13.37
N LEU A 24 -21.21 -2.17 -14.43
CA LEU A 24 -21.40 -0.79 -14.92
C LEU A 24 -22.03 0.13 -13.85
N SER A 25 -22.77 -0.44 -12.88
CA SER A 25 -23.30 0.31 -11.73
C SER A 25 -22.21 0.91 -10.85
N ALA A 26 -21.06 0.23 -10.72
CA ALA A 26 -19.90 0.75 -10.00
C ALA A 26 -19.24 1.93 -10.74
N ILE A 27 -19.10 1.84 -12.07
CA ILE A 27 -18.54 2.92 -12.89
C ILE A 27 -19.47 4.15 -12.89
N GLU A 28 -20.78 3.91 -12.89
CA GLU A 28 -21.80 4.96 -12.79
C GLU A 28 -21.72 5.67 -11.42
N ALA A 29 -21.57 4.91 -10.33
CA ALA A 29 -21.40 5.47 -8.99
C ALA A 29 -20.16 6.37 -8.88
N LEU A 30 -19.10 6.05 -9.63
CA LEU A 30 -17.90 6.89 -9.74
C LEU A 30 -18.09 8.10 -10.68
N GLY A 31 -19.22 8.21 -11.38
CA GLY A 31 -19.50 9.33 -12.29
C GLY A 31 -18.61 9.36 -13.54
N ILE A 32 -17.98 8.24 -13.91
CA ILE A 32 -17.06 8.13 -15.04
C ILE A 32 -17.84 7.73 -16.30
N PHE A 33 -17.72 8.51 -17.39
CA PHE A 33 -18.39 8.27 -18.68
C PHE A 33 -19.91 8.02 -18.60
N PRO A 34 -20.71 8.90 -17.95
CA PRO A 34 -22.12 8.63 -17.65
C PRO A 34 -22.95 8.31 -18.90
N THR A 35 -22.72 8.97 -20.03
CA THR A 35 -23.44 8.73 -21.29
C THR A 35 -23.11 7.38 -21.90
N ALA A 36 -21.85 6.97 -21.90
CA ALA A 36 -21.43 5.66 -22.42
C ALA A 36 -21.94 4.52 -21.53
N VAL A 37 -21.89 4.70 -20.19
CA VAL A 37 -22.42 3.74 -19.22
C VAL A 37 -23.92 3.59 -19.37
N ALA A 38 -24.68 4.69 -19.48
CA ALA A 38 -26.14 4.66 -19.70
C ALA A 38 -26.50 3.92 -21.00
N LEU A 39 -25.76 4.16 -22.09
CA LEU A 39 -25.97 3.46 -23.36
C LEU A 39 -25.70 1.96 -23.22
N LEU A 40 -24.60 1.56 -22.59
CA LEU A 40 -24.25 0.16 -22.37
C LEU A 40 -25.27 -0.55 -21.44
N ARG A 41 -25.79 0.15 -20.43
CA ARG A 41 -26.82 -0.38 -19.53
C ARG A 41 -28.15 -0.67 -20.22
N ARG A 42 -28.50 0.09 -21.27
CA ARG A 42 -29.74 -0.17 -22.05
C ARG A 42 -29.76 -1.56 -22.68
N PHE A 43 -28.58 -2.15 -22.91
CA PHE A 43 -28.41 -3.49 -23.46
C PHE A 43 -27.97 -4.51 -22.41
N SER A 44 -27.97 -4.16 -21.12
CA SER A 44 -27.53 -5.05 -20.05
C SER A 44 -28.63 -6.02 -19.63
N PRO A 45 -28.28 -7.25 -19.22
CA PRO A 45 -29.25 -8.18 -18.63
C PRO A 45 -29.81 -7.60 -17.32
N ARG A 46 -30.87 -8.25 -16.79
CA ARG A 46 -31.50 -7.83 -15.52
C ARG A 46 -30.45 -7.66 -14.42
N SER A 47 -30.66 -6.66 -13.55
CA SER A 47 -29.78 -6.37 -12.41
C SER A 47 -29.48 -7.63 -11.60
N ARG A 48 -28.20 -7.90 -11.34
CA ARG A 48 -27.75 -8.98 -10.46
C ARG A 48 -27.83 -8.54 -8.99
N PRO A 49 -28.08 -9.46 -8.06
CA PRO A 49 -27.99 -9.15 -6.63
C PRO A 49 -26.55 -8.80 -6.24
N GLY A 50 -26.38 -7.99 -5.21
CA GLY A 50 -25.08 -7.56 -4.67
C GLY A 50 -24.80 -6.07 -4.84
N ARG A 51 -23.90 -5.56 -4.01
CA ARG A 51 -23.44 -4.17 -4.04
C ARG A 51 -22.61 -3.88 -5.31
N PRO A 52 -22.52 -2.62 -5.74
CA PRO A 52 -21.74 -2.24 -6.94
C PRO A 52 -20.29 -2.71 -6.90
N GLY A 53 -19.61 -2.59 -5.74
CA GLY A 53 -18.22 -3.02 -5.57
C GLY A 53 -18.05 -4.54 -5.68
N GLN A 54 -18.98 -5.34 -5.14
CA GLN A 54 -18.95 -6.80 -5.26
C GLN A 54 -19.13 -7.26 -6.72
N LYS A 55 -20.00 -6.59 -7.47
CA LYS A 55 -20.20 -6.86 -8.89
C LYS A 55 -18.93 -6.51 -9.69
N LEU A 56 -18.28 -5.41 -9.33
CA LEU A 56 -17.01 -5.01 -9.93
C LEU A 56 -15.91 -6.03 -9.59
N ALA A 57 -15.79 -6.47 -8.33
CA ALA A 57 -14.83 -7.48 -7.92
C ALA A 57 -14.95 -8.77 -8.75
N ASN A 58 -16.17 -9.27 -8.94
CA ASN A 58 -16.43 -10.44 -9.77
C ASN A 58 -16.04 -10.22 -11.24
N ALA A 59 -16.29 -9.05 -11.79
CA ALA A 59 -15.90 -8.70 -13.15
C ALA A 59 -14.38 -8.62 -13.30
N LEU A 60 -13.67 -8.02 -12.34
CA LEU A 60 -12.22 -7.93 -12.33
C LEU A 60 -11.58 -9.30 -12.24
N THR A 61 -12.17 -10.22 -11.47
CA THR A 61 -11.71 -11.62 -11.37
C THR A 61 -11.79 -12.34 -12.73
N GLU A 62 -12.91 -12.20 -13.47
CA GLU A 62 -13.03 -12.80 -14.83
C GLU A 62 -12.06 -12.16 -15.83
N LEU A 63 -11.74 -10.86 -15.70
CA LEU A 63 -10.82 -10.15 -16.59
C LEU A 63 -9.36 -10.58 -16.44
N GLY A 64 -9.01 -11.18 -15.30
CA GLY A 64 -7.72 -11.82 -15.07
C GLY A 64 -6.77 -11.04 -14.15
N PRO A 65 -5.51 -11.52 -14.02
CA PRO A 65 -4.55 -11.09 -12.99
C PRO A 65 -4.33 -9.58 -12.92
N SER A 66 -4.14 -8.91 -14.06
CA SER A 66 -3.89 -7.47 -14.12
C SER A 66 -5.05 -6.66 -13.52
N PHE A 67 -6.29 -7.11 -13.75
CA PHE A 67 -7.48 -6.45 -13.24
C PHE A 67 -7.74 -6.77 -11.77
N ILE A 68 -7.42 -7.99 -11.33
CA ILE A 68 -7.47 -8.35 -9.90
C ILE A 68 -6.52 -7.45 -9.12
N LYS A 69 -5.26 -7.36 -9.54
CA LYS A 69 -4.24 -6.50 -8.91
C LYS A 69 -4.63 -5.02 -8.96
N PHE A 70 -5.21 -4.55 -10.06
CA PHE A 70 -5.70 -3.18 -10.14
C PHE A 70 -6.86 -2.93 -9.17
N GLY A 71 -7.77 -3.89 -9.02
CA GLY A 71 -8.84 -3.83 -8.01
C GLY A 71 -8.31 -3.83 -6.58
N GLN A 72 -7.33 -4.68 -6.26
CA GLN A 72 -6.66 -4.71 -4.97
C GLN A 72 -5.92 -3.40 -4.67
N PHE A 73 -5.23 -2.84 -5.67
CA PHE A 73 -4.60 -1.53 -5.56
C PHE A 73 -5.63 -0.42 -5.30
N LEU A 74 -6.75 -0.40 -6.04
CA LEU A 74 -7.81 0.57 -5.81
C LEU A 74 -8.47 0.40 -4.44
N ALA A 75 -8.56 -0.82 -3.91
CA ALA A 75 -9.07 -1.08 -2.55
C ALA A 75 -8.26 -0.37 -1.45
N THR A 76 -6.99 -0.07 -1.70
CA THR A 76 -6.15 0.73 -0.78
C THR A 76 -6.36 2.24 -0.94
N ARG A 77 -7.18 2.68 -1.90
CA ARG A 77 -7.38 4.07 -2.31
C ARG A 77 -8.85 4.46 -2.17
N ALA A 78 -9.37 4.38 -0.93
CA ALA A 78 -10.74 4.79 -0.63
C ALA A 78 -11.01 6.26 -1.00
N ASP A 79 -9.98 7.11 -1.02
CA ASP A 79 -10.01 8.48 -1.51
C ASP A 79 -10.46 8.62 -2.97
N LEU A 80 -10.23 7.58 -3.80
CA LEU A 80 -10.60 7.56 -5.21
C LEU A 80 -11.99 6.95 -5.46
N ILE A 81 -12.31 5.88 -4.74
CA ILE A 81 -13.48 5.04 -5.06
C ILE A 81 -14.55 5.02 -3.96
N GLY A 82 -14.30 5.65 -2.83
CA GLY A 82 -15.18 5.65 -1.65
C GLY A 82 -15.01 4.39 -0.78
N GLU A 83 -15.40 4.51 0.49
CA GLU A 83 -15.17 3.46 1.50
C GLU A 83 -15.92 2.16 1.21
N GLU A 84 -17.18 2.24 0.79
CA GLU A 84 -18.00 1.06 0.51
C GLU A 84 -17.41 0.22 -0.63
N MET A 85 -16.98 0.86 -1.71
CA MET A 85 -16.37 0.17 -2.84
C MET A 85 -14.98 -0.35 -2.49
N SER A 86 -14.19 0.41 -1.71
CA SER A 86 -12.89 -0.03 -1.18
C SER A 86 -13.06 -1.29 -0.33
N ALA A 87 -14.03 -1.32 0.58
CA ALA A 87 -14.32 -2.50 1.40
C ALA A 87 -14.72 -3.72 0.54
N ASP A 88 -15.59 -3.53 -0.46
CA ASP A 88 -15.99 -4.60 -1.37
C ASP A 88 -14.82 -5.13 -2.21
N LEU A 89 -13.95 -4.26 -2.71
CA LEU A 89 -12.76 -4.66 -3.48
C LEU A 89 -11.67 -5.29 -2.60
N SER A 90 -11.64 -4.98 -1.31
CA SER A 90 -10.73 -5.64 -0.35
C SER A 90 -11.03 -7.13 -0.18
N GLU A 91 -12.24 -7.57 -0.52
CA GLU A 91 -12.63 -8.99 -0.54
C GLU A 91 -12.15 -9.73 -1.81
N LEU A 92 -11.52 -9.01 -2.78
CA LEU A 92 -10.96 -9.62 -3.97
C LEU A 92 -9.93 -10.69 -3.60
N GLN A 93 -10.32 -11.95 -3.78
CA GLN A 93 -9.45 -13.08 -3.49
C GLN A 93 -8.40 -13.22 -4.59
N ASP A 94 -7.17 -13.41 -4.16
CA ASP A 94 -6.02 -13.64 -5.03
C ASP A 94 -5.91 -15.13 -5.45
N ARG A 95 -7.06 -15.83 -5.56
CA ARG A 95 -7.12 -17.26 -5.86
C ARG A 95 -7.52 -17.48 -7.30
N LEU A 96 -6.55 -17.86 -8.12
CA LEU A 96 -6.78 -18.31 -9.48
C LEU A 96 -6.50 -19.81 -9.62
N GLN A 97 -7.00 -20.40 -10.73
CA GLN A 97 -6.65 -21.76 -11.08
C GLN A 97 -5.13 -21.90 -11.24
N PRO A 98 -4.54 -22.95 -10.67
CA PRO A 98 -3.12 -23.24 -10.89
C PRO A 98 -2.80 -23.34 -12.38
N PHE A 99 -1.61 -22.90 -12.75
CA PHE A 99 -1.09 -23.18 -14.08
C PHE A 99 -0.39 -24.55 -14.12
N PRO A 100 -0.24 -25.17 -15.31
CA PRO A 100 0.31 -26.52 -15.42
C PRO A 100 1.73 -26.63 -14.82
N PHE A 101 2.01 -27.73 -14.15
CA PHE A 101 3.33 -28.01 -13.57
C PHE A 101 4.46 -27.93 -14.60
N LYS A 102 4.22 -28.40 -15.84
CA LYS A 102 5.19 -28.29 -16.94
C LYS A 102 5.68 -26.86 -17.15
N ASP A 103 4.78 -25.88 -17.00
CA ASP A 103 5.11 -24.47 -17.17
C ASP A 103 5.87 -23.92 -15.95
N ALA A 104 5.52 -24.39 -14.72
CA ALA A 104 6.27 -24.09 -13.51
C ALA A 104 7.70 -24.62 -13.59
N LYS A 105 7.86 -25.91 -13.94
CA LYS A 105 9.17 -26.55 -14.14
C LYS A 105 10.01 -25.77 -15.13
N LYS A 106 9.45 -25.44 -16.29
CA LYS A 106 10.15 -24.66 -17.30
C LYS A 106 10.60 -23.30 -16.77
N THR A 107 9.74 -22.58 -16.04
CA THR A 107 10.11 -21.27 -15.46
C THR A 107 11.26 -21.43 -14.48
N ILE A 108 11.25 -22.45 -13.61
CA ILE A 108 12.33 -22.70 -12.65
C ILE A 108 13.65 -22.99 -13.39
N GLU A 109 13.62 -23.89 -14.37
CA GLU A 109 14.79 -24.28 -15.14
C GLU A 109 15.37 -23.13 -15.98
N ASP A 110 14.50 -22.32 -16.61
CA ASP A 110 14.90 -21.16 -17.40
C ASP A 110 15.54 -20.05 -16.50
N GLU A 111 15.02 -19.85 -15.28
CA GLU A 111 15.51 -18.83 -14.36
C GLU A 111 16.79 -19.23 -13.62
N LEU A 112 16.91 -20.49 -13.22
CA LEU A 112 18.03 -20.98 -12.42
C LEU A 112 19.13 -21.65 -13.27
N GLY A 113 18.88 -21.85 -14.57
CA GLY A 113 19.86 -22.40 -15.54
C GLY A 113 20.25 -23.85 -15.29
N ARG A 114 19.49 -24.61 -14.49
CA ARG A 114 19.74 -26.00 -14.10
C ARG A 114 18.46 -26.81 -14.17
N PRO A 115 18.53 -28.12 -14.52
CA PRO A 115 17.38 -29.03 -14.45
C PRO A 115 16.77 -29.08 -13.04
N LEU A 116 15.44 -29.25 -12.96
CA LEU A 116 14.72 -29.30 -11.69
C LEU A 116 15.25 -30.40 -10.76
N GLU A 117 15.61 -31.55 -11.33
CA GLU A 117 16.12 -32.72 -10.62
C GLU A 117 17.52 -32.51 -10.00
N GLU A 118 18.27 -31.52 -10.50
CA GLU A 118 19.54 -31.12 -9.92
C GLU A 118 19.38 -30.11 -8.77
N LEU A 119 18.29 -29.36 -8.77
CA LEU A 119 17.97 -28.35 -7.76
C LEU A 119 17.27 -28.97 -6.55
N PHE A 120 16.37 -29.92 -6.81
CA PHE A 120 15.51 -30.54 -5.80
C PHE A 120 15.55 -32.07 -5.88
N SER A 121 15.62 -32.72 -4.72
CA SER A 121 15.54 -34.18 -4.61
C SER A 121 14.10 -34.68 -4.70
N GLN A 122 13.14 -33.83 -4.24
CA GLN A 122 11.70 -34.04 -4.35
C GLN A 122 11.03 -32.72 -4.70
N PHE A 123 9.99 -32.74 -5.52
CA PHE A 123 9.22 -31.58 -5.90
C PHE A 123 7.75 -31.96 -6.09
N ASP A 124 6.85 -31.31 -5.35
CA ASP A 124 5.42 -31.56 -5.45
C ASP A 124 4.87 -30.90 -6.71
N GLU A 125 4.39 -31.71 -7.65
CA GLU A 125 3.81 -31.21 -8.90
C GLU A 125 2.53 -30.41 -8.67
N LYS A 126 1.74 -30.78 -7.64
CA LYS A 126 0.53 -30.07 -7.26
C LYS A 126 0.87 -28.89 -6.35
N PRO A 127 0.55 -27.66 -6.75
CA PRO A 127 0.81 -26.51 -5.89
C PRO A 127 -0.07 -26.53 -4.64
N ILE A 128 0.48 -26.06 -3.52
CA ILE A 128 -0.24 -25.89 -2.25
C ILE A 128 -1.13 -24.64 -2.27
N SER A 129 -0.71 -23.63 -3.04
CA SER A 129 -1.43 -22.37 -3.20
C SER A 129 -1.23 -21.82 -4.60
N ALA A 130 -2.25 -21.16 -5.13
CA ALA A 130 -2.18 -20.46 -6.41
C ALA A 130 -2.84 -19.08 -6.27
N ALA A 131 -2.03 -18.05 -6.42
CA ALA A 131 -2.43 -16.65 -6.40
C ALA A 131 -2.64 -16.10 -7.82
N SER A 132 -2.94 -14.81 -7.95
CA SER A 132 -3.15 -14.15 -9.25
C SER A 132 -1.90 -14.17 -10.12
N ILE A 133 -0.73 -13.95 -9.53
CA ILE A 133 0.53 -13.81 -10.25
C ILE A 133 1.51 -14.97 -10.07
N ALA A 134 1.32 -15.82 -9.06
CA ALA A 134 2.26 -16.89 -8.71
C ALA A 134 1.55 -18.13 -8.16
N GLN A 135 2.27 -19.24 -8.09
CA GLN A 135 1.86 -20.43 -7.32
C GLN A 135 3.03 -20.95 -6.49
N VAL A 136 2.72 -21.68 -5.41
CA VAL A 136 3.69 -22.20 -4.45
C VAL A 136 3.66 -23.72 -4.46
N HIS A 137 4.83 -24.34 -4.53
CA HIS A 137 5.03 -25.79 -4.44
C HIS A 137 5.91 -26.11 -3.23
N PHE A 138 5.71 -27.28 -2.64
CA PHE A 138 6.68 -27.81 -1.69
C PHE A 138 7.73 -28.62 -2.41
N ALA A 139 8.94 -28.58 -1.88
CA ALA A 139 10.07 -29.31 -2.42
C ALA A 139 11.06 -29.67 -1.31
N VAL A 140 12.00 -30.56 -1.63
CA VAL A 140 13.16 -30.86 -0.80
C VAL A 140 14.40 -30.54 -1.61
N THR A 141 15.31 -29.75 -1.07
CA THR A 141 16.53 -29.36 -1.77
C THR A 141 17.41 -30.57 -2.08
N ARG A 142 18.18 -30.47 -3.15
CA ARG A 142 19.30 -31.37 -3.43
C ARG A 142 20.60 -30.62 -3.19
N GLU A 143 21.30 -31.00 -2.15
CA GLU A 143 22.57 -30.38 -1.82
C GLU A 143 23.71 -31.10 -2.55
N THR A 144 24.68 -30.34 -3.05
CA THR A 144 25.89 -30.88 -3.70
C THR A 144 26.95 -31.30 -2.67
N ASP A 145 26.94 -30.68 -1.51
CA ASP A 145 27.80 -31.01 -0.38
C ASP A 145 27.10 -32.06 0.50
N PRO A 146 27.69 -33.26 0.70
CA PRO A 146 27.12 -34.32 1.56
C PRO A 146 26.96 -33.91 3.02
N ASP A 147 27.73 -32.92 3.50
CA ASP A 147 27.68 -32.43 4.88
C ASP A 147 26.54 -31.42 5.10
N VAL A 148 25.91 -30.93 4.05
CA VAL A 148 24.75 -30.04 4.12
C VAL A 148 23.46 -30.86 4.04
N PRO A 149 22.59 -30.82 5.07
CA PRO A 149 21.35 -31.58 5.05
C PRO A 149 20.37 -31.02 4.03
N ALA A 150 19.64 -31.89 3.35
CA ALA A 150 18.52 -31.50 2.51
C ALA A 150 17.44 -30.81 3.36
N ARG A 151 16.87 -29.72 2.83
CA ARG A 151 15.89 -28.88 3.54
C ARG A 151 14.52 -28.94 2.87
N GLU A 152 13.46 -28.99 3.66
CA GLU A 152 12.10 -28.77 3.16
C GLU A 152 11.91 -27.29 2.85
N VAL A 153 11.46 -26.99 1.63
CA VAL A 153 11.31 -25.63 1.13
C VAL A 153 9.95 -25.42 0.48
N ALA A 154 9.54 -24.16 0.43
CA ALA A 154 8.44 -23.67 -0.37
C ALA A 154 9.01 -22.88 -1.55
N VAL A 155 8.62 -23.26 -2.76
CA VAL A 155 9.08 -22.66 -4.02
C VAL A 155 7.91 -21.89 -4.64
N LYS A 156 7.99 -20.56 -4.64
CA LYS A 156 7.02 -19.66 -5.27
C LYS A 156 7.48 -19.34 -6.68
N VAL A 157 6.62 -19.54 -7.66
CA VAL A 157 6.93 -19.40 -9.08
C VAL A 157 5.95 -18.45 -9.72
N LEU A 158 6.44 -17.44 -10.43
CA LEU A 158 5.59 -16.52 -11.18
C LEU A 158 4.88 -17.22 -12.33
N ARG A 159 3.65 -16.79 -12.58
CA ARG A 159 2.83 -17.27 -13.69
C ARG A 159 3.50 -16.93 -15.02
N PRO A 160 3.65 -17.91 -15.94
CA PRO A 160 4.27 -17.69 -17.24
C PRO A 160 3.57 -16.60 -18.05
N GLY A 161 4.37 -15.68 -18.62
CA GLY A 161 3.87 -14.58 -19.45
C GLY A 161 3.07 -13.50 -18.72
N ILE A 162 3.11 -13.48 -17.39
CA ILE A 162 2.38 -12.51 -16.57
C ILE A 162 2.82 -11.08 -16.89
N GLU A 163 4.11 -10.86 -17.11
CA GLU A 163 4.68 -9.55 -17.42
C GLU A 163 4.11 -9.00 -18.73
N VAL A 164 4.01 -9.85 -19.76
CA VAL A 164 3.44 -9.47 -21.07
C VAL A 164 1.96 -9.13 -20.93
N ALA A 165 1.23 -9.88 -20.11
CA ALA A 165 -0.18 -9.62 -19.83
C ALA A 165 -0.36 -8.27 -19.12
N PHE A 166 0.48 -7.99 -18.11
CA PHE A 166 0.46 -6.70 -17.40
C PHE A 166 0.83 -5.53 -18.31
N GLU A 167 1.89 -5.63 -19.10
CA GLU A 167 2.27 -4.55 -20.02
C GLU A 167 1.16 -4.20 -21.01
N ARG A 168 0.47 -5.23 -21.53
CA ARG A 168 -0.67 -5.03 -22.43
C ARG A 168 -1.80 -4.28 -21.73
N ASP A 169 -2.17 -4.71 -20.50
CA ASP A 169 -3.29 -4.15 -19.77
C ASP A 169 -2.93 -2.77 -19.16
N LEU A 170 -1.66 -2.52 -18.78
CA LEU A 170 -1.16 -1.21 -18.36
C LEU A 170 -1.32 -0.14 -19.46
N ARG A 171 -1.00 -0.49 -20.71
CA ARG A 171 -1.21 0.45 -21.84
C ARG A 171 -2.68 0.85 -21.96
N LEU A 172 -3.58 -0.10 -21.74
CA LEU A 172 -5.02 0.18 -21.69
C LEU A 172 -5.39 1.08 -20.53
N PHE A 173 -4.87 0.81 -19.31
CA PHE A 173 -5.13 1.65 -18.14
C PHE A 173 -4.63 3.07 -18.34
N TYR A 174 -3.43 3.29 -18.92
CA TYR A 174 -2.95 4.60 -19.28
C TYR A 174 -3.86 5.30 -20.30
N TYR A 175 -4.27 4.59 -21.35
CA TYR A 175 -5.20 5.14 -22.34
C TYR A 175 -6.51 5.60 -21.69
N LEU A 176 -7.10 4.76 -20.83
CA LEU A 176 -8.34 5.12 -20.12
C LEU A 176 -8.12 6.28 -19.14
N ALA A 177 -7.01 6.31 -18.43
CA ALA A 177 -6.66 7.39 -17.49
C ALA A 177 -6.51 8.73 -18.24
N TYR A 178 -5.79 8.77 -19.37
CA TYR A 178 -5.70 9.96 -20.21
C TYR A 178 -7.06 10.40 -20.75
N LEU A 179 -7.88 9.44 -21.19
CA LEU A 179 -9.22 9.74 -21.70
C LEU A 179 -10.11 10.35 -20.60
N VAL A 180 -10.09 9.76 -19.39
CA VAL A 180 -10.83 10.26 -18.21
C VAL A 180 -10.37 11.66 -17.85
N GLU A 181 -9.06 11.88 -17.72
CA GLU A 181 -8.49 13.19 -17.34
C GLU A 181 -8.81 14.28 -18.36
N ARG A 182 -8.88 13.92 -19.67
CA ARG A 182 -9.20 14.85 -20.76
C ARG A 182 -10.69 15.15 -20.87
N THR A 183 -11.55 14.14 -20.70
CA THR A 183 -13.00 14.26 -20.96
C THR A 183 -13.82 14.55 -19.71
N GLN A 184 -13.26 14.32 -18.51
CA GLN A 184 -13.92 14.50 -17.22
C GLN A 184 -13.10 15.47 -16.34
N PRO A 185 -13.24 16.80 -16.48
CA PRO A 185 -12.39 17.78 -15.79
C PRO A 185 -12.36 17.64 -14.27
N TRP A 186 -13.46 17.19 -13.66
CA TRP A 186 -13.58 16.98 -12.22
C TRP A 186 -12.65 15.87 -11.68
N THR A 187 -12.23 14.91 -12.54
CA THR A 187 -11.34 13.82 -12.15
C THR A 187 -9.87 14.26 -12.06
N ARG A 188 -9.51 15.42 -12.60
CA ARG A 188 -8.12 15.93 -12.60
C ARG A 188 -7.54 16.07 -11.21
N ARG A 189 -8.38 16.36 -10.21
CA ARG A 189 -7.96 16.42 -8.81
C ARG A 189 -7.40 15.09 -8.29
N PHE A 190 -7.85 13.97 -8.85
CA PHE A 190 -7.40 12.63 -8.48
C PHE A 190 -6.18 12.14 -9.27
N ARG A 191 -5.73 12.91 -10.28
CA ARG A 191 -4.58 12.60 -11.13
C ARG A 191 -4.59 11.17 -11.68
N PRO A 192 -5.58 10.75 -12.47
CA PRO A 192 -5.74 9.36 -12.93
C PRO A 192 -4.49 8.75 -13.55
N VAL A 193 -3.72 9.53 -14.32
CA VAL A 193 -2.47 9.06 -14.93
C VAL A 193 -1.41 8.75 -13.89
N GLU A 194 -1.29 9.56 -12.83
CA GLU A 194 -0.38 9.29 -11.71
C GLU A 194 -0.79 8.04 -10.92
N VAL A 195 -2.09 7.82 -10.76
CA VAL A 195 -2.64 6.60 -10.12
C VAL A 195 -2.20 5.36 -10.89
N VAL A 196 -2.31 5.36 -12.22
CA VAL A 196 -1.84 4.24 -13.06
C VAL A 196 -0.31 4.10 -12.99
N ARG A 197 0.44 5.20 -12.93
CA ARG A 197 1.91 5.16 -12.77
C ARG A 197 2.31 4.52 -11.44
N LEU A 198 1.64 4.88 -10.36
CA LEU A 198 1.88 4.27 -9.05
C LEU A 198 1.54 2.77 -9.06
N PHE A 199 0.41 2.40 -9.66
CA PHE A 199 0.05 1.00 -9.86
C PHE A 199 1.11 0.23 -10.66
N GLU A 200 1.60 0.79 -11.77
CA GLU A 200 2.67 0.20 -12.57
C GLU A 200 3.93 -0.06 -11.72
N ALA A 201 4.35 0.94 -10.93
CA ALA A 201 5.52 0.81 -10.06
C ALA A 201 5.33 -0.32 -9.02
N THR A 202 4.16 -0.39 -8.38
CA THR A 202 3.81 -1.45 -7.43
C THR A 202 3.87 -2.83 -8.08
N VAL A 203 3.21 -3.00 -9.21
CA VAL A 203 3.16 -4.29 -9.91
C VAL A 203 4.53 -4.74 -10.43
N ARG A 204 5.36 -3.81 -10.92
CA ARG A 204 6.73 -4.15 -11.35
C ARG A 204 7.58 -4.66 -10.19
N THR A 205 7.40 -4.10 -9.00
CA THR A 205 8.06 -4.59 -7.78
C THR A 205 7.55 -5.98 -7.38
N GLU A 206 6.24 -6.21 -7.43
CA GLU A 206 5.65 -7.52 -7.11
C GLU A 206 6.03 -8.64 -8.10
N MET A 207 6.35 -8.28 -9.35
CA MET A 207 6.80 -9.23 -10.38
C MET A 207 8.30 -9.56 -10.31
N ASP A 208 9.03 -9.00 -9.37
CA ASP A 208 10.42 -9.38 -9.06
C ASP A 208 10.48 -10.05 -7.68
N LEU A 209 10.39 -11.38 -7.65
CA LEU A 209 10.36 -12.16 -6.40
C LEU A 209 11.63 -12.02 -5.56
N ARG A 210 12.72 -11.48 -6.11
CA ARG A 210 13.93 -11.12 -5.33
C ARG A 210 13.65 -9.99 -4.35
N MET A 211 12.68 -9.11 -4.67
CA MET A 211 12.26 -8.04 -3.76
C MET A 211 11.51 -8.61 -2.55
N GLU A 212 10.68 -9.63 -2.77
CA GLU A 212 10.01 -10.37 -1.70
C GLU A 212 11.04 -11.14 -0.84
N ALA A 213 12.00 -11.81 -1.49
CA ALA A 213 13.09 -12.50 -0.80
C ALA A 213 13.93 -11.54 0.06
N ALA A 214 14.29 -10.37 -0.47
CA ALA A 214 15.04 -9.36 0.26
C ALA A 214 14.24 -8.81 1.46
N ALA A 215 12.93 -8.61 1.30
CA ALA A 215 12.07 -8.18 2.38
C ALA A 215 11.95 -9.22 3.50
N ALA A 216 11.81 -10.50 3.14
CA ALA A 216 11.84 -11.61 4.10
C ALA A 216 13.17 -11.67 4.86
N SER A 217 14.30 -11.57 4.13
CA SER A 217 15.63 -11.56 4.74
C SER A 217 15.81 -10.41 5.73
N GLU A 218 15.44 -9.18 5.35
CA GLU A 218 15.53 -8.00 6.24
C GLU A 218 14.66 -8.19 7.50
N LEU A 219 13.43 -8.69 7.33
CA LEU A 219 12.55 -8.95 8.47
C LEU A 219 13.10 -10.06 9.38
N GLY A 220 13.66 -11.13 8.80
CA GLY A 220 14.34 -12.20 9.54
C GLY A 220 15.57 -11.69 10.31
N GLU A 221 16.33 -10.75 9.74
CA GLU A 221 17.43 -10.10 10.44
C GLU A 221 16.97 -9.28 11.63
N ASN A 222 15.87 -8.52 11.49
CA ASN A 222 15.29 -7.71 12.56
C ASN A 222 14.82 -8.57 13.75
N PHE A 223 14.40 -9.82 13.51
CA PHE A 223 13.87 -10.74 14.51
C PHE A 223 14.80 -11.92 14.83
N ARG A 224 16.07 -11.87 14.41
CA ARG A 224 17.02 -12.99 14.61
C ARG A 224 17.17 -13.44 16.06
N GLU A 225 17.08 -12.49 16.99
CA GLU A 225 17.21 -12.75 18.44
C GLU A 225 15.86 -12.96 19.12
N ASP A 226 14.74 -12.90 18.40
CA ASP A 226 13.40 -13.05 18.95
C ASP A 226 12.89 -14.50 18.74
N PRO A 227 12.81 -15.32 19.79
CA PRO A 227 12.41 -16.73 19.66
C PRO A 227 10.93 -16.90 19.34
N ASN A 228 10.12 -15.86 19.46
CA ASN A 228 8.67 -15.91 19.27
C ASN A 228 8.23 -15.69 17.81
N TYR A 229 9.16 -15.29 16.94
CA TYR A 229 8.82 -15.00 15.54
C TYR A 229 9.78 -15.64 14.54
N HIS A 230 9.24 -16.41 13.63
CA HIS A 230 9.98 -17.10 12.58
C HIS A 230 9.64 -16.54 11.20
N VAL A 231 10.68 -16.02 10.54
CA VAL A 231 10.65 -15.67 9.12
C VAL A 231 11.40 -16.76 8.36
N PRO A 232 10.84 -17.32 7.28
CA PRO A 232 11.52 -18.33 6.47
C PRO A 232 12.88 -17.84 5.97
N GLU A 233 13.91 -18.67 6.07
CA GLU A 233 15.20 -18.39 5.47
C GLU A 233 15.11 -18.51 3.95
N ILE A 234 15.71 -17.54 3.26
CA ILE A 234 15.75 -17.52 1.79
C ILE A 234 16.93 -18.36 1.28
N ASP A 235 16.63 -19.27 0.38
CA ASP A 235 17.65 -19.98 -0.38
C ASP A 235 18.03 -19.15 -1.61
N TRP A 236 19.06 -18.33 -1.47
CA TRP A 236 19.52 -17.42 -2.52
C TRP A 236 20.08 -18.14 -3.74
N GLU A 237 20.59 -19.36 -3.60
CA GLU A 237 21.07 -20.18 -4.73
C GLU A 237 19.91 -20.59 -5.65
N ARG A 238 18.72 -20.81 -5.04
CA ARG A 238 17.50 -21.23 -5.75
C ARG A 238 16.48 -20.11 -5.84
N THR A 239 16.97 -18.84 -5.87
CA THR A 239 16.12 -17.63 -5.96
C THR A 239 16.55 -16.77 -7.13
N ALA A 240 15.60 -16.38 -7.99
CA ALA A 240 15.78 -15.51 -9.14
C ALA A 240 14.58 -14.58 -9.30
N GLN A 241 14.53 -13.78 -10.37
CA GLN A 241 13.45 -12.82 -10.60
C GLN A 241 12.05 -13.45 -10.55
N ARG A 242 11.89 -14.65 -11.10
CA ARG A 242 10.59 -15.33 -11.25
C ARG A 242 10.41 -16.52 -10.33
N VAL A 243 11.37 -16.80 -9.48
CA VAL A 243 11.36 -17.92 -8.53
C VAL A 243 11.94 -17.48 -7.21
N VAL A 244 11.22 -17.71 -6.11
CA VAL A 244 11.78 -17.58 -4.75
C VAL A 244 11.64 -18.90 -4.01
N THR A 245 12.73 -19.31 -3.38
CA THR A 245 12.80 -20.52 -2.56
C THR A 245 13.09 -20.13 -1.13
N GLN A 246 12.26 -20.58 -0.20
CA GLN A 246 12.37 -20.30 1.22
C GLN A 246 12.12 -21.55 2.05
N THR A 247 12.61 -21.60 3.28
CA THR A 247 12.34 -22.73 4.19
C THR A 247 10.84 -22.90 4.39
N ARG A 248 10.37 -24.14 4.42
CA ARG A 248 8.97 -24.47 4.65
C ARG A 248 8.63 -24.21 6.13
N LEU A 249 7.60 -23.43 6.38
CA LEU A 249 6.97 -23.34 7.69
C LEU A 249 5.79 -24.30 7.77
N SER A 250 5.71 -25.05 8.87
CA SER A 250 4.62 -25.97 9.17
C SER A 250 3.97 -25.55 10.49
N GLY A 251 2.71 -25.15 10.43
CA GLY A 251 1.99 -24.66 11.60
C GLY A 251 0.48 -24.60 11.36
N ILE A 252 -0.24 -24.24 12.40
CA ILE A 252 -1.69 -24.02 12.39
C ILE A 252 -1.95 -22.57 12.04
N ARG A 253 -2.90 -22.31 11.18
CA ARG A 253 -3.28 -20.93 10.83
C ARG A 253 -3.69 -20.14 12.07
N LEU A 254 -3.27 -18.91 12.15
CA LEU A 254 -3.51 -18.03 13.30
C LEU A 254 -5.01 -17.83 13.62
N ASP A 255 -5.91 -17.96 12.64
CA ASP A 255 -7.36 -17.79 12.82
C ASP A 255 -8.12 -19.12 13.07
N ASP A 256 -7.45 -20.25 13.09
CA ASP A 256 -8.06 -21.55 13.34
C ASP A 256 -8.09 -21.89 14.83
N ARG A 257 -9.08 -21.29 15.51
CA ARG A 257 -9.26 -21.43 16.97
C ARG A 257 -9.38 -22.90 17.42
N GLU A 258 -10.09 -23.72 16.66
CA GLU A 258 -10.36 -25.11 17.04
C GLU A 258 -9.08 -25.95 16.95
N ALA A 259 -8.33 -25.80 15.86
CA ALA A 259 -7.06 -26.50 15.68
C ALA A 259 -6.01 -26.06 16.70
N LEU A 260 -5.93 -24.76 17.05
CA LEU A 260 -5.01 -24.23 18.07
C LEU A 260 -5.31 -24.83 19.45
N LEU A 261 -6.56 -24.87 19.86
CA LEU A 261 -6.96 -25.47 21.13
C LEU A 261 -6.73 -26.99 21.15
N ALA A 262 -7.01 -27.68 20.06
CA ALA A 262 -6.78 -29.11 19.92
C ALA A 262 -5.28 -29.47 20.02
N ALA A 263 -4.40 -28.57 19.55
CA ALA A 263 -2.95 -28.69 19.66
C ALA A 263 -2.41 -28.28 21.05
N GLY A 264 -3.26 -27.75 21.95
CA GLY A 264 -2.88 -27.36 23.31
C GLY A 264 -2.30 -25.97 23.46
N HIS A 265 -2.44 -25.09 22.42
CA HIS A 265 -1.95 -23.72 22.51
C HIS A 265 -2.88 -22.85 23.37
N ASP A 266 -2.28 -21.99 24.21
CA ASP A 266 -2.98 -20.92 24.92
C ASP A 266 -3.23 -19.75 23.99
N LEU A 267 -4.51 -19.45 23.71
CA LEU A 267 -4.90 -18.38 22.81
C LEU A 267 -4.48 -16.99 23.30
N THR A 268 -4.42 -16.78 24.62
CA THR A 268 -3.95 -15.51 25.21
C THR A 268 -2.47 -15.32 24.94
N GLU A 269 -1.67 -16.37 25.12
CA GLU A 269 -0.23 -16.34 24.83
C GLU A 269 0.02 -16.10 23.33
N VAL A 270 -0.70 -16.81 22.46
CA VAL A 270 -0.62 -16.61 21.01
C VAL A 270 -0.93 -15.17 20.61
N LEU A 271 -2.01 -14.58 21.16
CA LEU A 271 -2.39 -13.20 20.88
C LEU A 271 -1.39 -12.18 21.46
N THR A 272 -0.80 -12.48 22.61
CA THR A 272 0.26 -11.65 23.20
C THR A 272 1.48 -11.60 22.29
N LYS A 273 1.98 -12.79 21.88
CA LYS A 273 3.11 -12.89 20.93
C LYS A 273 2.82 -12.18 19.60
N ALA A 274 1.63 -12.39 19.01
CA ALA A 274 1.23 -11.71 17.77
C ALA A 274 1.23 -10.20 17.93
N SER A 275 0.76 -9.69 19.06
CA SER A 275 0.77 -8.26 19.38
C SER A 275 2.20 -7.72 19.51
N GLU A 276 3.05 -8.41 20.26
CA GLU A 276 4.46 -8.04 20.44
C GLU A 276 5.19 -7.95 19.08
N ILE A 277 5.02 -8.97 18.24
CA ILE A 277 5.60 -9.01 16.90
C ILE A 277 5.14 -7.83 16.07
N PHE A 278 3.83 -7.57 16.04
CA PHE A 278 3.27 -6.44 15.29
C PHE A 278 3.84 -5.09 15.77
N PHE A 279 3.85 -4.85 17.09
CA PHE A 279 4.35 -3.60 17.65
C PHE A 279 5.87 -3.44 17.47
N ASN A 280 6.65 -4.51 17.58
CA ASN A 280 8.08 -4.50 17.28
C ASN A 280 8.35 -4.14 15.83
N GLN A 281 7.63 -4.73 14.87
CA GLN A 281 7.74 -4.38 13.45
C GLN A 281 7.43 -2.89 13.21
N VAL A 282 6.38 -2.35 13.82
CA VAL A 282 5.92 -0.97 13.60
C VAL A 282 6.80 0.04 14.31
N PHE A 283 7.05 -0.14 15.61
CA PHE A 283 7.69 0.89 16.44
C PHE A 283 9.19 0.66 16.61
N ARG A 284 9.65 -0.57 16.87
CA ARG A 284 11.07 -0.87 17.02
C ARG A 284 11.81 -0.74 15.69
N ASP A 285 11.34 -1.46 14.67
CA ASP A 285 12.06 -1.60 13.41
C ASP A 285 11.59 -0.58 12.37
N GLY A 286 10.31 -0.21 12.38
CA GLY A 286 9.69 0.63 11.35
C GLY A 286 9.62 -0.07 10.00
N PHE A 287 9.72 -1.39 10.01
CA PHE A 287 9.58 -2.26 8.85
C PHE A 287 8.60 -3.37 9.20
N PHE A 288 7.45 -3.38 8.56
CA PHE A 288 6.34 -4.24 8.94
C PHE A 288 5.70 -4.94 7.76
N HIS A 289 5.24 -6.15 8.01
CA HIS A 289 4.45 -6.92 7.05
C HIS A 289 3.12 -6.19 6.76
N GLY A 290 2.90 -5.81 5.52
CA GLY A 290 1.74 -4.99 5.11
C GLY A 290 0.46 -5.79 4.85
N ASP A 291 0.51 -7.13 4.91
CA ASP A 291 -0.63 -8.01 4.67
C ASP A 291 -0.65 -9.20 5.64
N GLN A 292 -0.78 -8.90 6.95
CA GLN A 292 -0.88 -9.91 8.02
C GLN A 292 -2.24 -10.64 8.00
N HIS A 293 -2.64 -11.08 6.82
CA HIS A 293 -3.84 -11.89 6.66
C HIS A 293 -3.65 -13.23 7.40
N PRO A 294 -4.68 -13.79 8.07
CA PRO A 294 -4.57 -15.07 8.77
C PRO A 294 -4.03 -16.22 7.91
N GLY A 295 -4.18 -16.15 6.60
CA GLY A 295 -3.60 -17.13 5.67
C GLY A 295 -2.09 -17.04 5.53
N ASN A 296 -1.47 -15.94 5.96
CA ASN A 296 -0.03 -15.69 5.91
C ASN A 296 0.65 -15.84 7.29
N MET A 297 -0.12 -16.12 8.35
CA MET A 297 0.37 -16.21 9.71
C MET A 297 0.04 -17.59 10.31
N PHE A 298 1.02 -18.24 10.91
CA PHE A 298 0.89 -19.59 11.46
C PHE A 298 1.44 -19.63 12.89
N VAL A 299 0.79 -20.44 13.76
CA VAL A 299 1.34 -20.84 15.05
C VAL A 299 2.10 -22.14 14.85
N LEU A 300 3.40 -22.13 15.15
CA LEU A 300 4.29 -23.27 14.98
C LEU A 300 4.14 -24.24 16.17
N PRO A 301 4.65 -25.49 16.07
CA PRO A 301 4.49 -26.49 17.15
C PRO A 301 5.05 -26.07 18.50
N ASP A 302 6.05 -25.20 18.54
CA ASP A 302 6.66 -24.63 19.74
C ASP A 302 5.88 -23.42 20.31
N GLY A 303 4.77 -23.04 19.67
CA GLY A 303 3.95 -21.90 20.06
C GLY A 303 4.51 -20.54 19.62
N SER A 304 5.56 -20.51 18.81
CA SER A 304 6.03 -19.30 18.14
C SER A 304 5.15 -18.98 16.92
N ILE A 305 5.29 -17.79 16.35
CA ILE A 305 4.52 -17.35 15.19
C ILE A 305 5.42 -17.30 13.96
N GLY A 306 4.98 -17.90 12.86
CA GLY A 306 5.63 -17.81 11.57
C GLY A 306 4.81 -17.00 10.60
N ALA A 307 5.48 -16.25 9.70
CA ALA A 307 4.82 -15.53 8.61
C ALA A 307 5.36 -15.97 7.26
N VAL A 308 4.51 -15.85 6.24
CA VAL A 308 4.87 -16.12 4.85
C VAL A 308 4.31 -15.00 3.96
N ASP A 309 4.77 -14.93 2.70
CA ASP A 309 4.31 -13.97 1.68
C ASP A 309 4.65 -12.50 2.02
N PHE A 310 5.90 -12.12 1.80
CA PHE A 310 6.46 -10.79 2.09
C PHE A 310 6.36 -9.82 0.89
N GLY A 311 5.45 -10.08 -0.04
CA GLY A 311 5.23 -9.26 -1.23
C GLY A 311 4.72 -7.84 -0.94
N VAL A 312 4.09 -7.63 0.22
CA VAL A 312 3.59 -6.33 0.65
C VAL A 312 4.21 -5.96 2.00
N MET A 313 5.12 -5.00 1.99
CA MET A 313 5.77 -4.49 3.19
C MET A 313 5.52 -3.00 3.36
N GLY A 314 5.40 -2.56 4.61
CA GLY A 314 5.34 -1.15 4.99
C GLY A 314 6.64 -0.68 5.63
N ARG A 315 7.02 0.58 5.36
CA ARG A 315 8.20 1.19 5.99
C ARG A 315 7.84 2.53 6.60
N LEU A 316 8.16 2.69 7.87
CA LEU A 316 7.96 3.92 8.63
C LEU A 316 9.32 4.48 9.05
N ASP A 317 9.62 5.68 8.65
CA ASP A 317 10.82 6.36 9.14
C ASP A 317 10.69 6.72 10.63
N HIS A 318 11.81 7.06 11.25
CA HIS A 318 11.84 7.37 12.68
C HIS A 318 10.90 8.53 13.04
N ARG A 319 10.78 9.53 12.17
CA ARG A 319 9.91 10.69 12.37
C ARG A 319 8.44 10.29 12.39
N THR A 320 8.00 9.48 11.42
CA THR A 320 6.62 8.97 11.34
C THR A 320 6.27 8.11 12.54
N ARG A 321 7.17 7.20 12.97
CA ARG A 321 6.99 6.39 14.20
C ARG A 321 6.80 7.25 15.43
N THR A 322 7.62 8.30 15.56
CA THR A 322 7.53 9.24 16.66
C THR A 322 6.20 9.98 16.68
N PHE A 323 5.73 10.46 15.52
CA PHE A 323 4.43 11.10 15.43
C PHE A 323 3.27 10.16 15.72
N LEU A 324 3.31 8.92 15.26
CA LEU A 324 2.30 7.91 15.60
C LEU A 324 2.23 7.65 17.09
N ALA A 325 3.37 7.54 17.76
CA ALA A 325 3.45 7.36 19.20
C ALA A 325 2.91 8.57 19.96
N ASP A 326 3.24 9.79 19.53
CA ASP A 326 2.73 11.03 20.13
C ASP A 326 1.23 11.19 19.94
N MET A 327 0.71 10.87 18.74
CA MET A 327 -0.73 10.89 18.49
C MET A 327 -1.46 9.90 19.38
N LEU A 328 -0.91 8.71 19.57
CA LEU A 328 -1.48 7.70 20.44
C LEU A 328 -1.52 8.16 21.90
N LEU A 329 -0.41 8.73 22.42
CA LEU A 329 -0.35 9.27 23.79
C LEU A 329 -1.32 10.42 23.99
N ALA A 330 -1.32 11.40 23.09
CA ALA A 330 -2.21 12.54 23.19
C ALA A 330 -3.68 12.09 23.17
N THR A 331 -3.99 11.05 22.37
CA THR A 331 -5.31 10.44 22.31
C THR A 331 -5.68 9.76 23.64
N LEU A 332 -4.78 8.93 24.20
CA LEU A 332 -5.00 8.25 25.48
C LEU A 332 -5.11 9.25 26.65
N ALA A 333 -4.32 10.31 26.63
CA ALA A 333 -4.38 11.40 27.59
C ALA A 333 -5.60 12.32 27.39
N ARG A 334 -6.40 12.15 26.32
CA ARG A 334 -7.50 13.05 25.91
C ARG A 334 -7.04 14.51 25.71
N ASP A 335 -5.78 14.69 25.35
CA ASP A 335 -5.19 15.98 25.03
C ASP A 335 -5.35 16.26 23.53
N TYR A 336 -6.51 16.78 23.15
CA TYR A 336 -6.89 17.02 21.75
C TYR A 336 -6.15 18.21 21.13
N GLU A 337 -5.69 19.17 21.96
CA GLU A 337 -4.86 20.28 21.50
C GLU A 337 -3.48 19.75 21.11
N ARG A 338 -2.87 18.91 21.94
CA ARG A 338 -1.60 18.25 21.62
C ARG A 338 -1.75 17.32 20.41
N LEU A 339 -2.85 16.56 20.32
CA LEU A 339 -3.14 15.69 19.18
C LEU A 339 -3.20 16.49 17.86
N ALA A 340 -3.84 17.65 17.88
CA ALA A 340 -3.90 18.57 16.75
C ALA A 340 -2.51 19.13 16.40
N ALA A 341 -1.75 19.57 17.40
CA ALA A 341 -0.40 20.11 17.22
C ALA A 341 0.54 19.08 16.59
N VAL A 342 0.51 17.83 17.06
CA VAL A 342 1.31 16.72 16.50
C VAL A 342 0.99 16.48 15.02
N GLN A 343 -0.27 16.59 14.61
CA GLN A 343 -0.65 16.39 13.20
C GLN A 343 -0.14 17.54 12.30
N VAL A 344 -0.06 18.77 12.82
CA VAL A 344 0.60 19.88 12.11
C VAL A 344 2.10 19.67 12.02
N GLU A 345 2.76 19.29 13.12
CA GLU A 345 4.19 18.98 13.17
C GLU A 345 4.57 17.84 12.21
N ALA A 346 3.68 16.85 12.06
CA ALA A 346 3.82 15.74 11.13
C ALA A 346 3.62 16.15 9.65
N GLY A 347 3.02 17.32 9.41
CA GLY A 347 2.64 17.75 8.06
C GLY A 347 1.33 17.14 7.56
N TYR A 348 0.55 16.55 8.48
CA TYR A 348 -0.78 16.00 8.17
C TYR A 348 -1.87 17.06 8.19
N LEU A 349 -1.58 18.25 8.71
CA LEU A 349 -2.47 19.41 8.68
C LEU A 349 -1.69 20.63 8.18
N PRO A 350 -2.18 21.40 7.17
CA PRO A 350 -1.52 22.63 6.74
C PRO A 350 -1.48 23.66 7.84
N ALA A 351 -0.37 24.40 7.92
CA ALA A 351 -0.29 25.55 8.79
C ALA A 351 -1.37 26.60 8.43
N GLY A 352 -2.00 27.19 9.45
CA GLY A 352 -3.02 28.22 9.25
C GLY A 352 -4.47 27.75 9.36
N GLN A 353 -4.70 26.47 9.65
CA GLN A 353 -6.04 25.98 9.99
C GLN A 353 -6.43 26.43 11.42
N PRO A 354 -7.74 26.63 11.68
CA PRO A 354 -8.22 26.98 13.00
C PRO A 354 -8.05 25.81 13.98
N MET A 355 -6.96 25.82 14.75
CA MET A 355 -6.54 24.72 15.62
C MET A 355 -7.60 24.34 16.66
N ASP A 356 -8.29 25.33 17.22
CA ASP A 356 -9.36 25.11 18.22
C ASP A 356 -10.52 24.29 17.61
N LEU A 357 -10.93 24.64 16.39
CA LEU A 357 -11.99 23.94 15.67
C LEU A 357 -11.55 22.50 15.34
N TYR A 358 -10.31 22.33 14.95
CA TYR A 358 -9.76 21.01 14.66
C TYR A 358 -9.64 20.14 15.92
N ALA A 359 -9.14 20.69 17.04
CA ALA A 359 -9.10 20.00 18.32
C ALA A 359 -10.51 19.61 18.81
N GLN A 360 -11.50 20.48 18.58
CA GLN A 360 -12.90 20.17 18.89
C GLN A 360 -13.45 19.03 18.00
N ALA A 361 -13.10 19.00 16.72
CA ALA A 361 -13.48 17.92 15.82
C ALA A 361 -12.81 16.59 16.21
N LEU A 362 -11.53 16.61 16.59
CA LEU A 362 -10.83 15.45 17.16
C LEU A 362 -11.51 14.94 18.44
N ARG A 363 -11.90 15.82 19.33
CA ARG A 363 -12.66 15.48 20.53
C ARG A 363 -13.98 14.81 20.19
N ALA A 364 -14.73 15.33 19.22
CA ALA A 364 -16.02 14.78 18.80
C ALA A 364 -15.87 13.36 18.22
N VAL A 365 -14.75 13.04 17.59
CA VAL A 365 -14.42 11.70 17.07
C VAL A 365 -13.96 10.76 18.18
N CYS A 366 -13.13 11.23 19.11
CA CYS A 366 -12.46 10.37 20.10
C CYS A 366 -13.34 10.12 21.35
N GLU A 367 -14.04 11.14 21.89
CA GLU A 367 -14.81 11.01 23.13
C GLU A 367 -15.89 9.90 23.12
N PRO A 368 -16.66 9.68 22.04
CA PRO A 368 -17.63 8.60 22.01
C PRO A 368 -17.00 7.20 22.14
N ILE A 369 -15.70 7.09 21.89
CA ILE A 369 -14.95 5.85 21.96
C ILE A 369 -14.51 5.59 23.41
N PHE A 370 -14.05 6.62 24.10
CA PHE A 370 -13.61 6.52 25.50
C PHE A 370 -14.72 6.32 26.51
N GLY A 371 -15.98 6.55 26.13
CA GLY A 371 -17.16 6.21 26.97
C GLY A 371 -17.48 4.71 27.01
N ARG A 372 -16.72 3.87 26.28
CA ARG A 372 -16.91 2.41 26.23
C ARG A 372 -15.81 1.68 27.00
N PRO A 373 -16.08 0.48 27.51
CA PRO A 373 -15.01 -0.37 28.05
C PRO A 373 -13.91 -0.58 27.00
N LEU A 374 -12.65 -0.55 27.42
CA LEU A 374 -11.47 -0.71 26.53
C LEU A 374 -11.61 -1.96 25.63
N ALA A 375 -12.18 -3.04 26.14
CA ALA A 375 -12.46 -4.26 25.39
C ALA A 375 -13.32 -4.05 24.12
N HIS A 376 -14.10 -2.99 24.07
CA HIS A 376 -14.98 -2.66 22.94
C HIS A 376 -14.46 -1.54 22.04
N ILE A 377 -13.28 -1.00 22.34
CA ILE A 377 -12.64 0.04 21.54
C ILE A 377 -11.92 -0.61 20.34
N SER A 378 -12.10 -0.05 19.15
CA SER A 378 -11.33 -0.37 17.95
C SER A 378 -10.45 0.82 17.58
N PHE A 379 -9.16 0.72 17.88
CA PHE A 379 -8.19 1.75 17.50
C PHE A 379 -8.00 1.84 15.98
N ALA A 380 -8.16 0.72 15.27
CA ALA A 380 -8.13 0.75 13.82
C ALA A 380 -9.28 1.57 13.22
N ARG A 381 -10.49 1.50 13.79
CA ARG A 381 -11.62 2.36 13.40
C ARG A 381 -11.38 3.81 13.80
N LEU A 382 -10.80 4.04 14.98
CA LEU A 382 -10.43 5.39 15.42
C LEU A 382 -9.46 6.02 14.43
N LEU A 383 -8.40 5.31 14.05
CA LEU A 383 -7.41 5.79 13.08
C LEU A 383 -8.07 6.08 11.72
N GLY A 384 -8.99 5.22 11.26
CA GLY A 384 -9.78 5.49 10.06
C GLY A 384 -10.66 6.74 10.16
N GLN A 385 -11.27 7.00 11.34
CA GLN A 385 -12.04 8.22 11.55
C GLN A 385 -11.14 9.48 11.57
N LEU A 386 -9.94 9.37 12.15
CA LEU A 386 -8.95 10.44 12.09
C LEU A 386 -8.51 10.74 10.65
N PHE A 387 -8.31 9.71 9.83
CA PHE A 387 -7.99 9.89 8.41
C PHE A 387 -9.12 10.59 7.66
N ARG A 388 -10.38 10.20 7.88
CA ARG A 388 -11.54 10.90 7.28
C ARG A 388 -11.63 12.37 7.71
N LEU A 389 -11.33 12.64 8.96
CA LEU A 389 -11.29 14.01 9.43
C LEU A 389 -10.23 14.82 8.68
N THR A 390 -9.01 14.26 8.49
CA THR A 390 -7.97 14.94 7.72
C THR A 390 -8.37 15.18 6.26
N GLU A 391 -9.08 14.24 5.63
CA GLU A 391 -9.62 14.41 4.27
C GLU A 391 -10.59 15.60 4.17
N SER A 392 -11.42 15.83 5.19
CA SER A 392 -12.33 17.00 5.23
C SER A 392 -11.58 18.34 5.25
N PHE A 393 -10.30 18.30 5.61
CA PHE A 393 -9.37 19.45 5.57
C PHE A 393 -8.43 19.43 4.34
N ASN A 394 -8.75 18.66 3.30
CA ASN A 394 -7.99 18.51 2.05
C ASN A 394 -6.57 17.95 2.22
N LEU A 395 -6.39 16.99 3.11
CA LEU A 395 -5.12 16.32 3.35
C LEU A 395 -5.08 14.94 2.75
N SER A 396 -3.90 14.54 2.26
CA SER A 396 -3.65 13.19 1.79
C SER A 396 -2.99 12.35 2.89
N VAL A 397 -3.57 11.18 3.17
CA VAL A 397 -2.98 10.20 4.09
C VAL A 397 -1.85 9.46 3.38
N GLN A 398 -0.75 9.22 4.09
CA GLN A 398 0.37 8.44 3.54
C GLN A 398 -0.05 6.97 3.33
N PRO A 399 0.31 6.34 2.19
CA PRO A 399 -0.07 4.95 1.89
C PRO A 399 0.34 3.95 2.97
N GLN A 400 1.48 4.15 3.61
CA GLN A 400 1.98 3.30 4.70
C GLN A 400 1.06 3.30 5.93
N LEU A 401 0.41 4.43 6.22
CA LEU A 401 -0.54 4.53 7.32
C LEU A 401 -1.86 3.81 7.00
N VAL A 402 -2.25 3.77 5.74
CA VAL A 402 -3.42 3.00 5.30
C VAL A 402 -3.13 1.49 5.42
N LEU A 403 -1.92 1.04 5.05
CA LEU A 403 -1.49 -0.34 5.28
C LEU A 403 -1.46 -0.69 6.76
N LEU A 404 -0.95 0.20 7.60
CA LEU A 404 -0.95 0.03 9.04
C LEU A 404 -2.37 -0.13 9.59
N GLN A 405 -3.29 0.75 9.19
CA GLN A 405 -4.71 0.66 9.57
C GLN A 405 -5.34 -0.65 9.13
N LYS A 406 -5.07 -1.12 7.91
CA LYS A 406 -5.55 -2.42 7.41
C LYS A 406 -5.09 -3.56 8.32
N ASN A 407 -3.80 -3.58 8.67
CA ASN A 407 -3.24 -4.61 9.56
C ASN A 407 -3.84 -4.55 10.97
N MET A 408 -4.05 -3.36 11.51
CA MET A 408 -4.72 -3.18 12.80
C MET A 408 -6.15 -3.74 12.78
N LEU A 409 -6.92 -3.49 11.71
CA LEU A 409 -8.27 -4.05 11.54
C LEU A 409 -8.24 -5.58 11.45
N MET A 410 -7.26 -6.15 10.73
CA MET A 410 -7.10 -7.59 10.64
C MET A 410 -6.71 -8.22 11.99
N ALA A 411 -5.75 -7.63 12.70
CA ALA A 411 -5.33 -8.08 14.02
C ALA A 411 -6.49 -8.05 15.03
N GLU A 412 -7.29 -6.97 15.06
CA GLU A 412 -8.50 -6.90 15.87
C GLU A 412 -9.54 -7.96 15.47
N GLY A 413 -9.69 -8.23 14.17
CA GLY A 413 -10.58 -9.27 13.67
C GLY A 413 -10.17 -10.68 14.09
N VAL A 414 -8.87 -10.98 14.03
CA VAL A 414 -8.30 -12.25 14.50
C VAL A 414 -8.45 -12.39 16.00
N SER A 415 -8.08 -11.36 16.77
CA SER A 415 -8.22 -11.35 18.24
C SER A 415 -9.66 -11.68 18.66
N ARG A 416 -10.66 -11.05 18.05
CA ARG A 416 -12.08 -11.30 18.35
C ARG A 416 -12.56 -12.71 17.98
N ARG A 417 -11.94 -13.34 16.96
CA ARG A 417 -12.27 -14.75 16.62
C ARG A 417 -11.64 -15.73 17.60
N LEU A 418 -10.42 -15.47 18.02
CA LEU A 418 -9.70 -16.33 18.95
C LEU A 418 -10.25 -16.19 20.36
N ASP A 419 -10.38 -14.97 20.85
CA ASP A 419 -10.96 -14.65 22.15
C ASP A 419 -11.78 -13.34 22.08
N PRO A 420 -13.14 -13.42 22.09
CA PRO A 420 -14.00 -12.24 22.08
C PRO A 420 -13.88 -11.33 23.31
N GLN A 421 -13.35 -11.85 24.43
CA GLN A 421 -13.16 -11.11 25.67
C GLN A 421 -11.85 -10.33 25.70
N LEU A 422 -10.89 -10.71 24.86
CA LEU A 422 -9.55 -10.16 24.85
C LEU A 422 -9.45 -9.01 23.85
N ASN A 423 -8.86 -7.91 24.30
CA ASN A 423 -8.55 -6.79 23.44
C ASN A 423 -7.04 -6.69 23.21
N ILE A 424 -6.62 -6.85 21.97
CA ILE A 424 -5.22 -6.76 21.54
C ILE A 424 -4.52 -5.47 22.03
N TRP A 425 -5.26 -4.40 22.20
CA TRP A 425 -4.72 -3.11 22.66
C TRP A 425 -4.37 -3.09 24.14
N MET A 426 -5.05 -3.91 24.96
CA MET A 426 -4.67 -4.10 26.36
C MET A 426 -3.32 -4.84 26.47
N LEU A 427 -3.06 -5.77 25.54
CA LEU A 427 -1.77 -6.45 25.43
C LEU A 427 -0.67 -5.52 24.91
N ALA A 428 -1.03 -4.60 24.05
CA ALA A 428 -0.12 -3.65 23.43
C ALA A 428 0.28 -2.48 24.34
N GLU A 429 -0.57 -2.08 25.28
CA GLU A 429 -0.36 -0.91 26.16
C GLU A 429 1.00 -0.93 26.88
N PRO A 430 1.43 -2.03 27.54
CA PRO A 430 2.74 -2.08 28.19
C PRO A 430 3.90 -1.98 27.20
N LEU A 431 3.75 -2.56 26.00
CA LEU A 431 4.77 -2.53 24.93
C LEU A 431 4.98 -1.11 24.41
N ILE A 432 3.88 -0.42 24.14
CA ILE A 432 3.88 0.96 23.67
C ILE A 432 4.48 1.87 24.74
N THR A 433 4.08 1.71 26.00
CA THR A 433 4.57 2.48 27.13
C THR A 433 6.08 2.29 27.33
N ASP A 434 6.57 1.05 27.24
CA ASP A 434 7.99 0.75 27.37
C ASP A 434 8.80 1.30 26.20
N TRP A 435 8.32 1.12 24.97
CA TRP A 435 8.94 1.71 23.78
C TRP A 435 9.08 3.23 23.91
N MET A 436 8.02 3.88 24.37
CA MET A 436 7.99 5.34 24.53
C MET A 436 8.94 5.80 25.66
N ARG A 437 9.02 5.04 26.77
CA ARG A 437 9.97 5.33 27.84
C ARG A 437 11.41 5.28 27.33
N ARG A 438 11.74 4.27 26.50
CA ARG A 438 13.08 4.09 25.92
C ARG A 438 13.43 5.16 24.88
N HIS A 439 12.45 5.61 24.08
CA HIS A 439 12.69 6.52 22.95
C HIS A 439 12.37 8.00 23.27
N ARG A 440 11.64 8.26 24.33
CA ARG A 440 11.24 9.62 24.78
C ARG A 440 11.67 9.98 26.19
N GLY A 441 12.28 9.06 26.90
CA GLY A 441 12.84 9.34 28.23
C GLY A 441 13.92 10.44 28.17
N PRO A 442 14.28 11.05 29.31
CA PRO A 442 15.31 12.09 29.35
C PRO A 442 16.60 11.69 28.69
N GLU A 443 16.98 10.41 28.81
CA GLU A 443 18.19 9.84 28.19
C GLU A 443 18.11 9.76 26.66
N ALA A 444 16.91 9.48 26.11
CA ALA A 444 16.72 9.44 24.66
C ALA A 444 16.81 10.84 24.04
N ARG A 445 16.26 11.84 24.72
CA ARG A 445 16.36 13.24 24.27
C ARG A 445 17.80 13.75 24.25
N THR A 446 18.61 13.37 25.23
CA THR A 446 20.04 13.74 25.25
C THR A 446 20.84 13.04 24.16
N ARG A 447 20.56 11.75 23.89
CA ARG A 447 21.18 10.99 22.78
C ARG A 447 20.79 11.56 21.43
N GLU A 448 19.53 11.90 21.24
CA GLU A 448 19.03 12.47 19.97
C GLU A 448 19.61 13.87 19.74
N ALA A 449 19.65 14.72 20.75
CA ALA A 449 20.32 16.02 20.67
C ALA A 449 21.81 15.87 20.35
N ALA A 450 22.50 14.93 20.98
CA ALA A 450 23.90 14.64 20.69
C ALA A 450 24.10 14.15 19.25
N ARG A 451 23.24 13.23 18.76
CA ARG A 451 23.28 12.77 17.36
C ARG A 451 23.03 13.90 16.36
N GLN A 452 22.04 14.74 16.61
CA GLN A 452 21.73 15.88 15.74
C GLN A 452 22.89 16.88 15.70
N ILE A 453 23.58 17.11 16.82
CA ILE A 453 24.78 17.95 16.88
C ILE A 453 25.92 17.30 16.06
N ILE A 454 26.18 16.00 16.23
CA ILE A 454 27.23 15.27 15.49
C ILE A 454 26.92 15.29 13.98
N GLN A 455 25.70 14.95 13.58
CA GLN A 455 25.28 14.99 12.17
C GLN A 455 25.31 16.41 11.59
N GLY A 456 24.98 17.42 12.39
CA GLY A 456 25.12 18.84 12.02
C GLY A 456 26.60 19.20 11.77
N LEU A 457 27.50 18.76 12.65
CA LEU A 457 28.93 18.97 12.51
C LEU A 457 29.52 18.22 11.30
N GLU A 458 29.09 16.99 11.06
CA GLU A 458 29.53 16.20 9.88
C GLU A 458 29.07 16.83 8.55
N ARG A 459 27.90 17.50 8.53
CA ARG A 459 27.37 18.18 7.35
C ARG A 459 27.91 19.60 7.17
N LEU A 460 28.53 20.19 8.18
CA LEU A 460 29.10 21.54 8.12
C LEU A 460 30.09 21.73 6.96
N PRO A 461 31.08 20.83 6.70
CA PRO A 461 31.97 20.99 5.59
C PRO A 461 31.29 21.06 4.24
N SER A 462 30.36 20.12 3.99
CA SER A 462 29.63 20.07 2.72
C SER A 462 28.66 21.28 2.56
N THR A 463 28.09 21.77 3.64
CA THR A 463 27.24 22.98 3.62
C THR A 463 28.06 24.24 3.33
N LEU A 464 29.25 24.34 3.91
CA LEU A 464 30.19 25.43 3.64
C LEU A 464 30.69 25.39 2.19
N GLU A 465 31.04 24.20 1.66
CA GLU A 465 31.42 24.04 0.25
C GLU A 465 30.27 24.44 -0.71
N HIS A 466 29.03 24.08 -0.39
CA HIS A 466 27.87 24.50 -1.18
C HIS A 466 27.64 26.01 -1.10
N MET A 467 27.77 26.61 0.07
CA MET A 467 27.68 28.07 0.22
C MET A 467 28.81 28.78 -0.52
N GLU A 468 30.06 28.29 -0.42
CA GLU A 468 31.21 28.84 -1.13
C GLU A 468 31.03 28.76 -2.65
N ARG A 469 30.44 27.65 -3.13
CA ARG A 469 30.10 27.49 -4.57
C ARG A 469 29.02 28.48 -5.00
N ILE A 470 27.93 28.62 -4.22
CA ILE A 470 26.87 29.59 -4.51
C ILE A 470 27.40 31.03 -4.51
N VAL A 471 28.23 31.38 -3.53
CA VAL A 471 28.85 32.71 -3.45
C VAL A 471 29.81 32.94 -4.63
N ARG A 472 30.56 31.94 -5.03
CA ARG A 472 31.47 32.03 -6.20
C ARG A 472 30.68 32.18 -7.49
N GLU A 473 29.65 31.36 -7.71
CA GLU A 473 28.76 31.46 -8.89
C GLU A 473 28.00 32.81 -8.95
N ALA A 474 27.58 33.32 -7.79
CA ALA A 474 26.94 34.63 -7.69
C ALA A 474 27.91 35.80 -8.00
N SER A 475 29.21 35.64 -7.65
CA SER A 475 30.22 36.68 -7.89
C SER A 475 30.81 36.66 -9.31
N GLU A 476 30.82 35.51 -9.98
CA GLU A 476 31.45 35.34 -11.32
C GLU A 476 30.46 35.52 -12.50
N GLY A 477 29.18 35.60 -12.29
CA GLY A 477 28.26 35.77 -13.44
C GLY A 477 26.76 35.78 -13.11
N GLY A 478 26.39 35.90 -11.86
CA GLY A 478 24.99 35.89 -11.42
C GLY A 478 24.43 34.47 -11.27
N LEU A 479 23.36 34.34 -10.49
CA LEU A 479 22.66 33.07 -10.26
C LEU A 479 22.04 32.54 -11.56
N ARG A 480 22.47 31.39 -12.03
CA ARG A 480 21.82 30.65 -13.13
C ARG A 480 20.54 30.03 -12.60
N LEU A 481 19.41 30.60 -12.96
CA LEU A 481 18.11 30.01 -12.67
C LEU A 481 17.92 28.71 -13.48
N HIS A 482 17.37 27.70 -12.82
CA HIS A 482 17.03 26.44 -13.49
C HIS A 482 16.13 26.69 -14.71
N PRO A 483 16.30 25.98 -15.84
CA PRO A 483 15.53 26.20 -17.06
C PRO A 483 14.00 26.18 -16.82
N GLU A 484 13.51 25.35 -15.93
CA GLU A 484 12.09 25.32 -15.55
C GLU A 484 11.64 26.59 -14.81
N THR A 485 12.48 27.18 -13.98
CA THR A 485 12.20 28.45 -13.30
C THR A 485 12.14 29.59 -14.31
N ILE A 486 13.04 29.58 -15.29
CA ILE A 486 13.02 30.55 -16.39
C ILE A 486 11.75 30.36 -17.25
N ALA A 487 11.35 29.10 -17.53
CA ALA A 487 10.12 28.80 -18.27
C ALA A 487 8.88 29.34 -17.57
N VAL A 488 8.77 29.21 -16.25
CA VAL A 488 7.65 29.77 -15.46
C VAL A 488 7.62 31.29 -15.55
N PHE A 489 8.76 31.98 -15.46
CA PHE A 489 8.81 33.44 -15.61
C PHE A 489 8.50 33.91 -17.05
N VAL A 490 8.93 33.17 -18.06
CA VAL A 490 8.63 33.46 -19.47
C VAL A 490 7.14 33.23 -19.75
N ASP A 491 6.56 32.17 -19.24
CA ASP A 491 5.13 31.86 -19.40
C ASP A 491 4.24 32.88 -18.64
N ALA A 492 4.62 33.29 -17.45
CA ALA A 492 3.95 34.37 -16.71
C ALA A 492 3.97 35.68 -17.48
N ARG A 493 5.09 36.03 -18.12
CA ARG A 493 5.18 37.22 -18.99
C ARG A 493 4.35 37.09 -20.28
N ARG A 494 4.28 35.90 -20.90
CA ARG A 494 3.41 35.63 -22.07
C ARG A 494 1.94 35.78 -21.70
N HIS A 495 1.48 35.24 -20.59
CA HIS A 495 0.10 35.38 -20.13
C HIS A 495 -0.27 36.84 -19.83
N ALA A 496 0.64 37.60 -19.21
CA ALA A 496 0.44 39.03 -18.96
C ALA A 496 0.37 39.84 -20.26
N ALA A 497 1.15 39.48 -21.31
CA ALA A 497 1.12 40.13 -22.61
C ALA A 497 -0.16 39.79 -23.41
N ILE A 498 -0.63 38.54 -23.31
CA ILE A 498 -1.87 38.09 -23.96
C ILE A 498 -3.08 38.76 -23.30
N SER A 499 -3.11 38.89 -21.97
CA SER A 499 -4.21 39.56 -21.27
C SER A 499 -4.27 41.04 -21.62
N ARG A 500 -3.15 41.78 -21.71
CA ARG A 500 -3.12 43.19 -22.16
C ARG A 500 -3.63 43.37 -23.59
N ARG A 501 -3.28 42.47 -24.50
CA ARG A 501 -3.81 42.49 -25.89
C ARG A 501 -5.30 42.20 -25.96
N ALA A 502 -5.78 41.25 -25.15
CA ALA A 502 -7.19 40.93 -25.05
C ALA A 502 -8.01 42.11 -24.48
N TYR A 503 -7.50 42.81 -23.45
CA TYR A 503 -8.15 44.02 -22.93
C TYR A 503 -8.12 45.19 -23.93
N MET A 504 -7.04 45.37 -24.71
CA MET A 504 -7.00 46.38 -25.77
C MET A 504 -8.01 46.06 -26.90
N LEU A 505 -8.08 44.80 -27.33
CA LEU A 505 -9.04 44.39 -28.36
C LEU A 505 -10.49 44.51 -27.87
N ALA A 506 -10.77 44.17 -26.60
CA ALA A 506 -12.08 44.37 -25.99
C ALA A 506 -12.44 45.87 -25.88
N GLY A 507 -11.48 46.73 -25.53
CA GLY A 507 -11.65 48.18 -25.50
C GLY A 507 -11.96 48.78 -26.90
N VAL A 508 -11.25 48.32 -27.92
CA VAL A 508 -11.49 48.76 -29.31
C VAL A 508 -12.86 48.27 -29.81
N ALA A 509 -13.24 47.03 -29.52
CA ALA A 509 -14.55 46.49 -29.86
C ALA A 509 -15.70 47.24 -29.15
N LEU A 510 -15.51 47.65 -27.89
CA LEU A 510 -16.47 48.45 -27.15
C LEU A 510 -16.59 49.87 -27.77
N LEU A 511 -15.48 50.47 -28.21
CA LEU A 511 -15.46 51.79 -28.85
C LEU A 511 -16.20 51.77 -30.19
N ILE A 512 -15.98 50.70 -30.99
CA ILE A 512 -16.67 50.49 -32.27
C ILE A 512 -18.17 50.30 -32.05
N ALA A 513 -18.56 49.52 -31.01
CA ALA A 513 -19.97 49.33 -30.69
C ALA A 513 -20.64 50.63 -30.23
N LEU A 514 -19.94 51.49 -29.47
CA LEU A 514 -20.45 52.79 -29.01
C LEU A 514 -20.63 53.78 -30.20
N VAL A 515 -19.69 53.77 -31.16
CA VAL A 515 -19.78 54.60 -32.38
C VAL A 515 -20.92 54.11 -33.31
N ALA A 516 -21.18 52.79 -33.34
CA ALA A 516 -22.28 52.21 -34.11
C ALA A 516 -23.66 52.50 -33.47
N LEU A 517 -23.73 52.72 -32.18
CA LEU A 517 -24.95 53.07 -31.45
C LEU A 517 -25.29 54.60 -31.50
N LEU A 518 -24.30 55.43 -31.90
CA LEU A 518 -24.44 56.89 -32.05
C LEU A 518 -24.70 57.33 -33.51
N LYS A 519 -24.80 56.41 -34.43
CA LYS A 519 -25.27 56.56 -35.81
C LYS A 519 -26.67 55.92 -35.95
#